data_814cb3e2ab48ea79b981b2053a8c33c0
#
_entry.id   814cb3e2ab48ea79b981b2053a8c33c0
#
_cell.length_a   1.000
_cell.length_b   1.000
_cell.length_c   1.000
_cell.angle_alpha   90.00
_cell.angle_beta   90.00
_cell.angle_gamma   90.00
#
_symmetry.space_group_name_H-M   'P 1'
#
loop_
_entity.id
_entity.type
_entity.pdbx_description
1 polymer ?
#
loop_
_entity_poly.entity_id
_entity_poly.type
_entity_poly.pdbx_seq_one_letter_code
_entity_poly.pdbx_strand_id
1 'polypeptide(L)'
;MRRVVVTGLGIVSCIGNDAASVSKSLKQQLSGIRHNATYAEIGFKSQVSGRPDVDLEAAIDRKAKRFMGDAAAYAYLAMQQAIADAGLSKEQYAQNPRVGVIAGSGGASTANVLQAVDTAREKGIKRVGPYMVPRTMTSTVVASLATAFEIHGVNYAISSACATSAHCIGNAMEQIQLGKQDVVFAGGGEEEHWSLSCLFDAMGAMASKYNDTPESARSEERRVGKECLRLCR
;
A
#
# COMPACT_ATOMS: atom_id res chain seq x y z
N MET A 1 -31.55 2.85 -1.46
CA MET A 1 -30.11 3.08 -1.14
C MET A 1 -29.56 4.11 -2.12
N ARG A 2 -28.60 4.94 -1.67
CA ARG A 2 -27.90 5.86 -2.56
C ARG A 2 -27.04 5.06 -3.56
N ARG A 3 -27.01 5.49 -4.82
CA ARG A 3 -26.06 4.95 -5.82
C ARG A 3 -24.66 5.48 -5.51
N VAL A 4 -23.68 4.59 -5.46
CA VAL A 4 -22.27 4.94 -5.26
C VAL A 4 -21.52 4.74 -6.58
N VAL A 5 -20.64 5.67 -6.90
CA VAL A 5 -19.83 5.66 -8.11
C VAL A 5 -18.37 5.98 -7.75
N VAL A 6 -17.44 5.48 -8.54
CA VAL A 6 -16.04 5.87 -8.48
C VAL A 6 -15.87 7.16 -9.29
N THR A 7 -15.33 8.20 -8.67
CA THR A 7 -15.16 9.52 -9.26
C THR A 7 -13.70 9.90 -9.49
N GLY A 8 -12.77 9.19 -8.87
CA GLY A 8 -11.34 9.41 -9.06
C GLY A 8 -10.54 8.18 -8.73
N LEU A 9 -9.43 7.99 -9.44
CA LEU A 9 -8.51 6.87 -9.30
C LEU A 9 -7.08 7.39 -9.13
N GLY A 10 -6.36 6.81 -8.16
CA GLY A 10 -4.92 7.02 -8.01
C GLY A 10 -4.23 5.69 -7.78
N ILE A 11 -3.05 5.52 -8.37
CA ILE A 11 -2.29 4.28 -8.31
C ILE A 11 -0.79 4.53 -8.34
N VAL A 12 -0.06 3.79 -7.52
CA VAL A 12 1.40 3.68 -7.54
C VAL A 12 1.73 2.19 -7.49
N SER A 13 2.44 1.69 -8.49
CA SER A 13 2.76 0.27 -8.60
C SER A 13 4.07 0.03 -9.35
N CYS A 14 4.54 -1.22 -9.34
CA CYS A 14 5.75 -1.59 -10.09
C CYS A 14 5.59 -1.52 -11.61
N ILE A 15 4.38 -1.38 -12.13
CA ILE A 15 4.10 -1.24 -13.58
C ILE A 15 3.71 0.19 -13.98
N GLY A 16 3.77 1.13 -13.05
CA GLY A 16 3.52 2.56 -13.31
C GLY A 16 3.08 3.31 -12.06
N ASN A 17 3.33 4.61 -12.06
CA ASN A 17 3.08 5.48 -10.90
C ASN A 17 1.85 6.40 -11.10
N ASP A 18 1.03 6.13 -12.11
CA ASP A 18 -0.23 6.80 -12.40
C ASP A 18 -1.14 5.88 -13.25
N ALA A 19 -2.41 6.23 -13.35
CA ALA A 19 -3.41 5.43 -14.08
C ALA A 19 -3.07 5.26 -15.57
N ALA A 20 -2.49 6.25 -16.21
CA ALA A 20 -2.15 6.20 -17.64
C ALA A 20 -0.98 5.25 -17.89
N SER A 21 0.09 5.34 -17.10
CA SER A 21 1.27 4.47 -17.22
C SER A 21 0.92 3.01 -16.88
N VAL A 22 0.11 2.78 -15.85
CA VAL A 22 -0.37 1.43 -15.50
C VAL A 22 -1.24 0.87 -16.61
N SER A 23 -2.20 1.64 -17.14
CA SER A 23 -3.04 1.22 -18.27
C SER A 23 -2.21 0.86 -19.51
N LYS A 24 -1.18 1.68 -19.80
CA LYS A 24 -0.23 1.39 -20.90
C LYS A 24 0.50 0.08 -20.67
N SER A 25 1.06 -0.12 -19.48
CA SER A 25 1.80 -1.34 -19.13
C SER A 25 0.91 -2.59 -19.24
N LEU A 26 -0.33 -2.52 -18.75
CA LEU A 26 -1.29 -3.61 -18.87
C LEU A 26 -1.62 -3.94 -20.33
N LYS A 27 -1.88 -2.93 -21.17
CA LYS A 27 -2.17 -3.12 -22.60
C LYS A 27 -0.98 -3.70 -23.37
N GLN A 28 0.23 -3.34 -22.98
CA GLN A 28 1.49 -3.79 -23.60
C GLN A 28 2.04 -5.06 -22.95
N GLN A 29 1.39 -5.59 -21.91
CA GLN A 29 1.83 -6.76 -21.14
C GLN A 29 3.25 -6.59 -20.56
N LEU A 30 3.60 -5.35 -20.12
CA LEU A 30 4.90 -5.07 -19.52
C LEU A 30 4.92 -5.56 -18.07
N SER A 31 5.96 -6.31 -17.72
CA SER A 31 6.21 -6.75 -16.36
C SER A 31 6.97 -5.67 -15.59
N GLY A 32 6.56 -5.44 -14.33
CA GLY A 32 7.30 -4.63 -13.36
C GLY A 32 8.18 -5.46 -12.42
N ILE A 33 8.22 -6.78 -12.62
CA ILE A 33 9.02 -7.68 -11.80
C ILE A 33 10.47 -7.62 -12.25
N ARG A 34 11.39 -7.51 -11.28
CA ARG A 34 12.84 -7.38 -11.52
C ARG A 34 13.62 -8.25 -10.55
N HIS A 35 14.86 -8.56 -10.87
CA HIS A 35 15.79 -9.19 -9.95
C HIS A 35 16.02 -8.28 -8.72
N ASN A 36 16.01 -8.87 -7.54
CA ASN A 36 16.26 -8.19 -6.27
C ASN A 36 17.56 -8.70 -5.65
N ALA A 37 18.61 -7.91 -5.74
CA ALA A 37 19.94 -8.27 -5.24
C ALA A 37 19.94 -8.55 -3.73
N THR A 38 19.16 -7.80 -2.94
CA THR A 38 19.06 -8.02 -1.50
C THR A 38 18.44 -9.39 -1.17
N TYR A 39 17.46 -9.85 -1.96
CA TYR A 39 16.90 -11.19 -1.78
C TYR A 39 17.94 -12.28 -2.10
N ALA A 40 18.73 -12.09 -3.14
CA ALA A 40 19.81 -13.01 -3.48
C ALA A 40 20.88 -13.08 -2.38
N GLU A 41 21.32 -11.92 -1.86
CA GLU A 41 22.30 -11.82 -0.78
C GLU A 41 21.85 -12.50 0.52
N ILE A 42 20.56 -12.36 0.88
CA ILE A 42 19.97 -12.98 2.07
C ILE A 42 19.74 -14.50 1.87
N GLY A 43 19.75 -14.99 0.63
CA GLY A 43 19.55 -16.40 0.30
C GLY A 43 18.08 -16.82 0.12
N PHE A 44 17.24 -15.94 -0.37
CA PHE A 44 15.88 -16.26 -0.77
C PHE A 44 15.83 -17.27 -1.90
N LYS A 45 14.86 -18.15 -1.91
CA LYS A 45 14.54 -19.02 -3.05
C LYS A 45 14.04 -18.21 -4.24
N SER A 46 13.20 -17.21 -3.97
CA SER A 46 12.71 -16.25 -4.97
C SER A 46 13.51 -14.95 -4.88
N GLN A 47 14.25 -14.63 -5.94
CA GLN A 47 15.11 -13.45 -6.02
C GLN A 47 14.50 -12.34 -6.88
N VAL A 48 13.18 -12.32 -6.98
CA VAL A 48 12.44 -11.34 -7.79
C VAL A 48 11.43 -10.58 -6.94
N SER A 49 11.24 -9.30 -7.25
CA SER A 49 10.21 -8.47 -6.63
C SER A 49 9.66 -7.41 -7.59
N GLY A 50 8.49 -6.85 -7.24
CA GLY A 50 7.88 -5.73 -7.94
C GLY A 50 7.83 -4.50 -7.04
N ARG A 51 8.76 -3.56 -7.20
CA ARG A 51 8.81 -2.32 -6.44
C ARG A 51 8.46 -1.13 -7.33
N PRO A 52 7.62 -0.17 -6.86
CA PRO A 52 7.40 1.08 -7.58
C PRO A 52 8.70 1.86 -7.79
N ASP A 53 8.88 2.40 -8.99
CA ASP A 53 10.02 3.24 -9.35
C ASP A 53 9.67 4.70 -9.06
N VAL A 54 9.72 5.08 -7.77
CA VAL A 54 9.41 6.43 -7.31
C VAL A 54 10.35 6.84 -6.17
N ASP A 55 10.90 8.04 -6.27
CA ASP A 55 11.66 8.65 -5.19
C ASP A 55 10.69 9.31 -4.18
N LEU A 56 10.40 8.58 -3.11
CA LEU A 56 9.47 9.03 -2.07
C LEU A 56 9.97 10.25 -1.28
N GLU A 57 11.29 10.42 -1.17
CA GLU A 57 11.88 11.57 -0.47
C GLU A 57 11.78 12.85 -1.30
N ALA A 58 11.84 12.75 -2.62
CA ALA A 58 11.63 13.87 -3.53
C ALA A 58 10.14 14.17 -3.76
N ALA A 59 9.28 13.14 -3.74
CA ALA A 59 7.87 13.26 -4.09
C ALA A 59 6.98 13.76 -2.93
N ILE A 60 7.42 13.64 -1.67
CA ILE A 60 6.60 13.95 -0.50
C ILE A 60 7.34 14.94 0.41
N ASP A 61 6.61 15.98 0.86
CA ASP A 61 7.16 16.93 1.83
C ASP A 61 7.78 16.22 3.04
N ARG A 62 8.97 16.62 3.42
CA ARG A 62 9.74 16.01 4.50
C ARG A 62 9.00 15.97 5.84
N LYS A 63 8.13 16.97 6.13
CA LYS A 63 7.38 17.00 7.40
C LYS A 63 6.29 15.93 7.42
N ALA A 64 5.65 15.66 6.28
CA ALA A 64 4.67 14.59 6.14
C ALA A 64 5.37 13.22 6.10
N LYS A 65 6.41 13.05 5.26
CA LYS A 65 7.12 11.77 5.07
C LYS A 65 7.70 11.19 6.36
N ARG A 66 8.10 12.03 7.34
CA ARG A 66 8.69 11.57 8.60
C ARG A 66 7.78 10.62 9.42
N PHE A 67 6.47 10.69 9.22
CA PHE A 67 5.49 9.84 9.91
C PHE A 67 5.07 8.63 9.10
N MET A 68 5.50 8.52 7.84
CA MET A 68 5.06 7.51 6.90
C MET A 68 6.08 6.40 6.72
N GLY A 69 5.65 5.14 6.79
CA GLY A 69 6.30 4.03 6.13
C GLY A 69 5.98 4.05 4.63
N ASP A 70 6.60 3.19 3.85
CA ASP A 70 6.46 3.20 2.38
C ASP A 70 5.01 2.92 1.93
N ALA A 71 4.28 2.02 2.61
CA ALA A 71 2.87 1.78 2.31
C ALA A 71 2.01 3.07 2.40
N ALA A 72 2.22 3.86 3.46
CA ALA A 72 1.52 5.14 3.64
C ALA A 72 1.97 6.19 2.62
N ALA A 73 3.23 6.19 2.24
CA ALA A 73 3.78 7.10 1.25
C ALA A 73 3.22 6.83 -0.16
N TYR A 74 3.14 5.56 -0.57
CA TYR A 74 2.49 5.19 -1.84
C TYR A 74 1.00 5.56 -1.84
N ALA A 75 0.30 5.29 -0.74
CA ALA A 75 -1.11 5.66 -0.61
C ALA A 75 -1.32 7.19 -0.64
N TYR A 76 -0.39 7.96 -0.07
CA TYR A 76 -0.41 9.43 -0.12
C TYR A 76 -0.34 9.94 -1.56
N LEU A 77 0.61 9.45 -2.35
CA LEU A 77 0.74 9.81 -3.76
C LEU A 77 -0.49 9.38 -4.58
N ALA A 78 -1.00 8.19 -4.33
CA ALA A 78 -2.21 7.71 -4.98
C ALA A 78 -3.44 8.57 -4.61
N MET A 79 -3.58 8.99 -3.35
CA MET A 79 -4.69 9.87 -2.94
C MET A 79 -4.62 11.26 -3.60
N GLN A 80 -3.41 11.84 -3.77
CA GLN A 80 -3.25 13.07 -4.53
C GLN A 80 -3.77 12.93 -5.97
N GLN A 81 -3.44 11.82 -6.63
CA GLN A 81 -3.92 11.53 -7.98
C GLN A 81 -5.45 11.37 -8.00
N ALA A 82 -6.02 10.61 -7.06
CA ALA A 82 -7.46 10.40 -6.98
C ALA A 82 -8.23 11.71 -6.75
N ILE A 83 -7.70 12.62 -5.95
CA ILE A 83 -8.27 13.98 -5.73
C ILE A 83 -8.24 14.77 -7.04
N ALA A 84 -7.11 14.75 -7.75
CA ALA A 84 -6.95 15.47 -9.02
C ALA A 84 -7.86 14.89 -10.11
N ASP A 85 -7.94 13.55 -10.23
CA ASP A 85 -8.79 12.86 -11.19
C ASP A 85 -10.28 13.10 -10.92
N ALA A 86 -10.68 13.15 -9.65
CA ALA A 86 -12.04 13.50 -9.24
C ALA A 86 -12.38 14.99 -9.43
N GLY A 87 -11.41 15.84 -9.72
CA GLY A 87 -11.59 17.30 -9.82
C GLY A 87 -11.99 17.96 -8.50
N LEU A 88 -11.62 17.36 -7.34
CA LEU A 88 -11.99 17.91 -6.04
C LEU A 88 -11.02 19.04 -5.63
N SER A 89 -11.57 20.19 -5.24
CA SER A 89 -10.79 21.25 -4.61
C SER A 89 -10.58 20.98 -3.11
N LYS A 90 -9.57 21.62 -2.52
CA LYS A 90 -9.29 21.44 -1.07
C LYS A 90 -10.49 21.81 -0.20
N GLU A 91 -11.22 22.83 -0.55
CA GLU A 91 -12.41 23.32 0.19
C GLU A 91 -13.56 22.30 0.19
N GLN A 92 -13.60 21.40 -0.80
CA GLN A 92 -14.65 20.39 -0.90
C GLN A 92 -14.38 19.20 0.02
N TYR A 93 -13.12 18.84 0.25
CA TYR A 93 -12.78 17.65 1.04
C TYR A 93 -12.17 17.94 2.41
N ALA A 94 -11.32 18.97 2.54
CA ALA A 94 -10.64 19.25 3.80
C ALA A 94 -11.61 19.79 4.85
N GLN A 95 -11.44 19.34 6.09
CA GLN A 95 -12.25 19.71 7.25
C GLN A 95 -13.76 19.50 7.07
N ASN A 96 -14.16 18.71 6.08
CA ASN A 96 -15.54 18.39 5.81
C ASN A 96 -15.94 17.09 6.53
N PRO A 97 -16.87 17.13 7.51
CA PRO A 97 -17.29 15.93 8.27
C PRO A 97 -18.06 14.91 7.41
N ARG A 98 -18.43 15.28 6.18
CA ARG A 98 -19.11 14.40 5.22
C ARG A 98 -18.14 13.72 4.24
N VAL A 99 -16.84 14.00 4.35
CA VAL A 99 -15.78 13.39 3.53
C VAL A 99 -14.88 12.52 4.42
N GLY A 100 -14.87 11.23 4.16
CA GLY A 100 -14.13 10.25 4.94
C GLY A 100 -12.94 9.63 4.19
N VAL A 101 -12.14 8.86 4.94
CA VAL A 101 -11.10 7.99 4.39
C VAL A 101 -11.12 6.64 5.12
N ILE A 102 -11.20 5.55 4.35
CA ILE A 102 -11.12 4.18 4.86
C ILE A 102 -10.01 3.49 4.07
N ALA A 103 -8.87 3.32 4.70
CA ALA A 103 -7.70 2.77 4.02
C ALA A 103 -6.84 1.96 5.01
N GLY A 104 -6.10 1.00 4.50
CA GLY A 104 -5.29 0.15 5.35
C GLY A 104 -4.11 -0.48 4.64
N SER A 105 -3.43 -1.36 5.37
CA SER A 105 -2.35 -2.23 4.88
C SER A 105 -2.59 -3.64 5.39
N GLY A 106 -2.10 -4.62 4.67
CA GLY A 106 -2.22 -6.04 5.04
C GLY A 106 -1.52 -6.37 6.35
N GLY A 107 -0.50 -5.60 6.72
CA GLY A 107 0.26 -5.76 7.95
C GLY A 107 0.92 -4.47 8.42
N ALA A 108 1.64 -4.55 9.53
CA ALA A 108 2.51 -3.49 10.00
C ALA A 108 3.74 -3.35 9.09
N SER A 109 4.36 -2.17 9.08
CA SER A 109 5.63 -1.97 8.36
C SER A 109 6.75 -2.75 9.03
N THR A 110 7.11 -3.89 8.44
CA THR A 110 8.20 -4.74 8.94
C THR A 110 9.56 -4.08 8.80
N ALA A 111 9.76 -3.27 7.77
CA ALA A 111 10.97 -2.46 7.57
C ALA A 111 11.21 -1.52 8.75
N ASN A 112 10.20 -0.75 9.14
CA ASN A 112 10.33 0.21 10.23
C ASN A 112 10.40 -0.49 11.61
N VAL A 113 9.72 -1.63 11.79
CA VAL A 113 9.86 -2.44 13.02
C VAL A 113 11.30 -2.94 13.15
N LEU A 114 11.86 -3.51 12.10
CA LEU A 114 13.25 -3.99 12.09
C LEU A 114 14.21 -2.85 12.38
N GLN A 115 14.09 -1.72 11.69
CA GLN A 115 14.90 -0.53 11.92
C GLN A 115 14.85 -0.07 13.38
N ALA A 116 13.67 -0.05 14.00
CA ALA A 116 13.50 0.34 15.39
C ALA A 116 14.19 -0.64 16.34
N VAL A 117 14.04 -1.95 16.10
CA VAL A 117 14.65 -3.01 16.91
C VAL A 117 16.18 -2.96 16.82
N ASP A 118 16.73 -2.85 15.60
CA ASP A 118 18.18 -2.78 15.40
C ASP A 118 18.77 -1.50 16.00
N THR A 119 18.12 -0.36 15.81
CA THR A 119 18.51 0.90 16.45
C THR A 119 18.51 0.78 17.98
N ALA A 120 17.49 0.15 18.55
CA ALA A 120 17.41 -0.03 20.01
C ALA A 120 18.53 -0.93 20.55
N ARG A 121 18.88 -2.00 19.83
CA ARG A 121 19.94 -2.94 20.18
C ARG A 121 21.33 -2.33 20.06
N GLU A 122 21.59 -1.62 18.96
CA GLU A 122 22.90 -1.09 18.65
C GLU A 122 23.20 0.25 19.35
N LYS A 123 22.22 1.14 19.47
CA LYS A 123 22.37 2.54 19.88
C LYS A 123 21.56 2.92 21.10
N GLY A 124 20.73 2.00 21.60
CA GLY A 124 19.85 2.21 22.74
C GLY A 124 18.52 2.88 22.42
N ILE A 125 17.55 2.70 23.30
CA ILE A 125 16.14 3.14 23.15
C ILE A 125 15.99 4.62 22.78
N LYS A 126 16.82 5.50 23.38
CA LYS A 126 16.75 6.94 23.12
C LYS A 126 17.02 7.33 21.64
N ARG A 127 17.63 6.44 20.86
CA ARG A 127 17.96 6.67 19.45
C ARG A 127 16.90 6.20 18.49
N VAL A 128 15.92 5.42 18.93
CA VAL A 128 14.79 4.95 18.09
C VAL A 128 13.98 6.13 17.54
N GLY A 129 13.84 7.19 18.34
CA GLY A 129 13.15 8.40 17.93
C GLY A 129 11.61 8.32 18.07
N PRO A 130 10.91 9.45 17.95
CA PRO A 130 9.47 9.55 18.28
C PRO A 130 8.54 9.11 17.14
N TYR A 131 9.05 8.86 15.94
CA TYR A 131 8.22 8.66 14.74
C TYR A 131 7.95 7.18 14.42
N MET A 132 8.57 6.24 15.15
CA MET A 132 8.45 4.82 14.80
C MET A 132 7.06 4.26 15.09
N VAL A 133 6.37 4.72 16.12
CA VAL A 133 4.99 4.26 16.40
C VAL A 133 4.06 4.53 15.21
N PRO A 134 3.89 5.77 14.72
CA PRO A 134 3.05 6.01 13.55
C PRO A 134 3.53 5.29 12.28
N ARG A 135 4.82 5.04 12.11
CA ARG A 135 5.35 4.30 10.96
C ARG A 135 5.05 2.80 10.99
N THR A 136 4.96 2.20 12.18
CA THR A 136 4.85 0.74 12.32
C THR A 136 3.44 0.23 12.54
N MET A 137 2.49 1.09 12.90
CA MET A 137 1.11 0.63 13.15
C MET A 137 0.39 0.24 11.86
N THR A 138 -0.52 -0.74 11.93
CA THR A 138 -1.34 -1.19 10.77
C THR A 138 -2.26 -0.10 10.24
N SER A 139 -2.60 0.88 11.08
CA SER A 139 -3.41 2.06 10.72
C SER A 139 -2.58 3.23 10.15
N THR A 140 -1.28 3.05 9.90
CA THR A 140 -0.40 4.13 9.42
C THR A 140 -0.92 4.78 8.14
N VAL A 141 -1.49 3.98 7.22
CA VAL A 141 -2.02 4.49 5.94
C VAL A 141 -3.11 5.51 6.19
N VAL A 142 -4.19 5.12 6.87
CA VAL A 142 -5.32 6.03 7.12
C VAL A 142 -4.93 7.21 8.01
N ALA A 143 -4.10 7.01 9.03
CA ALA A 143 -3.66 8.07 9.92
C ALA A 143 -2.87 9.15 9.16
N SER A 144 -1.97 8.72 8.27
CA SER A 144 -1.18 9.62 7.42
C SER A 144 -2.05 10.39 6.43
N LEU A 145 -2.99 9.71 5.76
CA LEU A 145 -3.89 10.33 4.81
C LEU A 145 -4.85 11.31 5.49
N ALA A 146 -5.52 10.90 6.58
CA ALA A 146 -6.44 11.76 7.30
C ALA A 146 -5.76 13.05 7.80
N THR A 147 -4.53 12.92 8.31
CA THR A 147 -3.75 14.07 8.79
C THR A 147 -3.30 14.97 7.64
N ALA A 148 -2.71 14.41 6.59
CA ALA A 148 -2.11 15.19 5.51
C ALA A 148 -3.16 15.92 4.65
N PHE A 149 -4.33 15.32 4.46
CA PHE A 149 -5.42 15.90 3.68
C PHE A 149 -6.52 16.54 4.53
N GLU A 150 -6.33 16.64 5.84
CA GLU A 150 -7.28 17.24 6.78
C GLU A 150 -8.69 16.62 6.68
N ILE A 151 -8.77 15.29 6.61
CA ILE A 151 -10.05 14.58 6.49
C ILE A 151 -10.72 14.47 7.87
N HIS A 152 -11.91 15.05 8.00
CA HIS A 152 -12.64 15.13 9.27
C HIS A 152 -13.88 14.23 9.34
N GLY A 153 -14.25 13.55 8.25
CA GLY A 153 -15.30 12.52 8.27
C GLY A 153 -14.80 11.21 8.88
N VAL A 154 -15.47 10.11 8.60
CA VAL A 154 -15.03 8.80 9.10
C VAL A 154 -13.60 8.51 8.64
N ASN A 155 -12.74 8.12 9.59
CA ASN A 155 -11.38 7.71 9.27
C ASN A 155 -10.98 6.54 10.17
N TYR A 156 -10.82 5.36 9.59
CA TYR A 156 -10.35 4.16 10.27
C TYR A 156 -9.69 3.20 9.29
N ALA A 157 -8.82 2.35 9.83
CA ALA A 157 -8.15 1.32 9.06
C ALA A 157 -8.88 -0.01 9.15
N ILE A 158 -8.84 -0.75 8.04
CA ILE A 158 -9.12 -2.18 8.00
C ILE A 158 -7.78 -2.88 7.70
N SER A 159 -7.54 -4.00 8.34
CA SER A 159 -6.44 -4.90 8.02
C SER A 159 -6.98 -6.31 7.90
N SER A 160 -6.95 -6.84 6.69
CA SER A 160 -7.43 -8.18 6.34
C SER A 160 -6.55 -8.81 5.27
N ALA A 161 -5.23 -8.74 5.50
CA ALA A 161 -4.20 -9.26 4.61
C ALA A 161 -4.41 -8.76 3.16
N CYS A 162 -4.32 -9.64 2.17
CA CYS A 162 -4.47 -9.29 0.74
C CYS A 162 -5.86 -8.72 0.37
N ALA A 163 -6.88 -8.91 1.22
CA ALA A 163 -8.23 -8.40 1.00
C ALA A 163 -8.48 -7.00 1.58
N THR A 164 -7.48 -6.39 2.23
CA THR A 164 -7.61 -5.11 2.94
C THR A 164 -8.24 -4.02 2.07
N SER A 165 -7.70 -3.75 0.89
CA SER A 165 -8.22 -2.68 0.02
C SER A 165 -9.64 -2.95 -0.46
N ALA A 166 -9.98 -4.22 -0.76
CA ALA A 166 -11.33 -4.60 -1.15
C ALA A 166 -12.34 -4.35 -0.01
N HIS A 167 -11.97 -4.69 1.23
CA HIS A 167 -12.80 -4.41 2.40
C HIS A 167 -12.93 -2.91 2.67
N CYS A 168 -11.86 -2.13 2.48
CA CYS A 168 -11.93 -0.67 2.59
C CYS A 168 -12.93 -0.07 1.58
N ILE A 169 -12.90 -0.52 0.33
CA ILE A 169 -13.82 -0.07 -0.73
C ILE A 169 -15.26 -0.47 -0.41
N GLY A 170 -15.49 -1.72 0.02
CA GLY A 170 -16.83 -2.18 0.41
C GLY A 170 -17.41 -1.39 1.56
N ASN A 171 -16.63 -1.17 2.63
CA ASN A 171 -17.06 -0.36 3.76
C ASN A 171 -17.31 1.11 3.39
N ALA A 172 -16.48 1.70 2.53
CA ALA A 172 -16.69 3.05 2.02
C ALA A 172 -18.02 3.17 1.26
N MET A 173 -18.32 2.21 0.41
CA MET A 173 -19.61 2.12 -0.29
C MET A 173 -20.77 2.10 0.70
N GLU A 174 -20.70 1.27 1.75
CA GLU A 174 -21.74 1.18 2.78
C GLU A 174 -21.91 2.51 3.54
N GLN A 175 -20.85 3.23 3.89
CA GLN A 175 -20.95 4.54 4.54
C GLN A 175 -21.72 5.55 3.69
N ILE A 176 -21.51 5.54 2.36
CA ILE A 176 -22.23 6.42 1.44
C ILE A 176 -23.70 5.95 1.28
N GLN A 177 -23.93 4.64 1.11
CA GLN A 177 -25.27 4.09 0.97
C GLN A 177 -26.15 4.38 2.18
N LEU A 178 -25.58 4.31 3.38
CA LEU A 178 -26.25 4.63 4.66
C LEU A 178 -26.40 6.15 4.89
N GLY A 179 -25.89 6.98 3.99
CA GLY A 179 -25.98 8.44 4.11
C GLY A 179 -25.09 9.04 5.20
N LYS A 180 -24.13 8.29 5.73
CA LYS A 180 -23.19 8.79 6.75
C LYS A 180 -22.09 9.66 6.16
N GLN A 181 -21.70 9.38 4.94
CA GLN A 181 -20.70 10.14 4.18
C GLN A 181 -21.25 10.46 2.78
N ASP A 182 -20.71 11.49 2.14
CA ASP A 182 -21.00 11.83 0.74
C ASP A 182 -19.85 11.45 -0.19
N VAL A 183 -18.61 11.55 0.31
CA VAL A 183 -17.40 11.11 -0.37
C VAL A 183 -16.55 10.29 0.59
N VAL A 184 -15.97 9.20 0.12
CA VAL A 184 -15.00 8.43 0.91
C VAL A 184 -13.81 8.05 0.02
N PHE A 185 -12.61 8.44 0.43
CA PHE A 185 -11.39 7.91 -0.14
C PHE A 185 -11.17 6.50 0.41
N ALA A 186 -11.02 5.52 -0.49
CA ALA A 186 -10.97 4.11 -0.10
C ALA A 186 -9.86 3.37 -0.84
N GLY A 187 -9.15 2.50 -0.14
CA GLY A 187 -8.09 1.70 -0.74
C GLY A 187 -7.08 1.22 0.28
N GLY A 188 -5.84 1.09 -0.15
CA GLY A 188 -4.76 0.69 0.73
C GLY A 188 -3.40 0.79 0.06
N GLY A 189 -2.37 0.61 0.85
CA GLY A 189 -0.99 0.54 0.42
C GLY A 189 -0.29 -0.64 1.07
N GLU A 190 0.73 -1.15 0.40
CA GLU A 190 1.60 -2.17 0.94
C GLU A 190 3.05 -1.80 0.66
N GLU A 191 3.97 -2.21 1.54
CA GLU A 191 5.40 -2.02 1.32
C GLU A 191 6.03 -3.27 0.71
N GLU A 192 7.05 -3.08 -0.12
CA GLU A 192 7.94 -4.15 -0.54
C GLU A 192 9.25 -4.03 0.26
N HIS A 193 9.50 -5.00 1.13
CA HIS A 193 10.72 -5.10 1.91
C HIS A 193 11.06 -6.55 2.22
N TRP A 194 12.35 -6.89 2.21
CA TRP A 194 12.82 -8.25 2.41
C TRP A 194 12.33 -8.87 3.73
N SER A 195 12.20 -8.10 4.79
CA SER A 195 11.75 -8.59 6.10
C SER A 195 10.30 -9.05 6.12
N LEU A 196 9.45 -8.55 5.21
CA LEU A 196 8.10 -9.06 4.99
C LEU A 196 8.15 -10.24 4.02
N SER A 197 8.87 -10.09 2.93
CA SER A 197 8.95 -11.11 1.87
C SER A 197 9.57 -12.41 2.33
N CYS A 198 10.51 -12.38 3.31
CA CYS A 198 11.11 -13.62 3.86
C CYS A 198 10.07 -14.57 4.47
N LEU A 199 8.97 -14.04 5.00
CA LEU A 199 7.89 -14.86 5.56
C LEU A 199 7.17 -15.65 4.45
N PHE A 200 6.96 -15.01 3.29
CA PHE A 200 6.35 -15.63 2.11
C PHE A 200 7.30 -16.60 1.41
N ASP A 201 8.59 -16.27 1.35
CA ASP A 201 9.60 -17.19 0.79
C ASP A 201 9.75 -18.44 1.62
N ALA A 202 9.79 -18.30 2.96
CA ALA A 202 9.87 -19.41 3.89
C ALA A 202 8.69 -20.38 3.76
N MET A 203 7.47 -19.88 3.55
CA MET A 203 6.29 -20.71 3.34
C MET A 203 6.16 -21.25 1.90
N GLY A 204 7.07 -20.90 1.00
CA GLY A 204 7.08 -21.35 -0.40
C GLY A 204 6.00 -20.72 -1.28
N ALA A 205 5.54 -19.51 -0.93
CA ALA A 205 4.48 -18.81 -1.66
C ALA A 205 5.01 -17.87 -2.76
N MET A 206 6.32 -17.70 -2.86
CA MET A 206 6.94 -16.81 -3.85
C MET A 206 7.36 -17.57 -5.12
N ALA A 207 7.50 -16.81 -6.23
CA ALA A 207 7.87 -17.33 -7.55
C ALA A 207 9.40 -17.59 -7.62
N SER A 208 9.84 -18.82 -7.35
CA SER A 208 11.27 -19.18 -7.27
C SER A 208 11.87 -19.69 -8.58
N LYS A 209 11.11 -19.79 -9.67
CA LYS A 209 11.56 -20.32 -10.96
C LYS A 209 12.03 -19.27 -11.94
N TYR A 210 11.94 -17.99 -11.57
CA TYR A 210 12.12 -16.86 -12.49
C TYR A 210 13.28 -15.95 -12.10
N ASN A 211 14.25 -16.46 -11.33
CA ASN A 211 15.39 -15.66 -10.87
C ASN A 211 16.23 -15.13 -12.06
N ASP A 212 16.37 -15.94 -13.12
CA ASP A 212 17.11 -15.58 -14.33
C ASP A 212 16.23 -14.87 -15.39
N THR A 213 14.91 -14.89 -15.24
CA THR A 213 13.94 -14.31 -16.18
C THR A 213 12.82 -13.60 -15.44
N PRO A 214 13.12 -12.54 -14.66
CA PRO A 214 12.15 -11.88 -13.78
C PRO A 214 10.88 -11.42 -14.48
N GLU A 215 11.01 -10.92 -15.71
CA GLU A 215 9.88 -10.43 -16.52
C GLU A 215 8.89 -11.53 -16.90
N SER A 216 9.30 -12.79 -16.82
CA SER A 216 8.45 -13.96 -17.10
C SER A 216 7.65 -14.43 -15.88
N ALA A 217 7.91 -13.88 -14.70
CA ALA A 217 7.20 -14.24 -13.47
C ALA A 217 5.71 -13.85 -13.58
N ARG A 218 4.81 -14.84 -13.40
CA ARG A 218 3.36 -14.68 -13.58
C ARG A 218 2.58 -15.40 -12.51
N SER A 219 1.41 -14.87 -12.16
CA SER A 219 0.47 -15.50 -11.23
C SER A 219 -0.18 -16.76 -11.80
N GLU A 220 -0.28 -16.87 -13.13
CA GLU A 220 -0.87 -18.03 -13.83
C GLU A 220 -0.02 -19.30 -13.67
N GLU A 221 1.23 -19.16 -13.28
CA GLU A 221 2.11 -20.28 -12.97
C GLU A 221 1.75 -20.97 -11.64
N ARG A 222 0.70 -20.55 -10.96
CA ARG A 222 0.08 -21.33 -9.91
C ARG A 222 -0.30 -22.68 -10.49
N ARG A 223 0.26 -23.74 -9.91
CA ARG A 223 -0.14 -25.11 -10.29
C ARG A 223 -1.63 -25.23 -10.13
N VAL A 224 -2.31 -25.55 -11.22
CA VAL A 224 -3.73 -25.91 -11.21
C VAL A 224 -3.94 -26.96 -10.12
N GLY A 225 -4.89 -26.70 -9.17
CA GLY A 225 -5.18 -27.58 -8.04
C GLY A 225 -4.44 -27.24 -6.73
N LYS A 226 -3.59 -26.21 -6.69
CA LYS A 226 -3.02 -25.63 -5.45
C LYS A 226 -3.55 -24.24 -5.14
N GLU A 227 -4.67 -23.92 -5.71
CA GLU A 227 -5.44 -22.72 -5.41
C GLU A 227 -5.77 -22.68 -3.91
N CYS A 228 -6.02 -21.51 -3.41
CA CYS A 228 -6.38 -21.19 -2.02
C CYS A 228 -7.57 -22.00 -1.42
N LEU A 229 -7.72 -23.27 -1.76
CA LEU A 229 -8.81 -24.13 -1.27
C LEU A 229 -8.83 -24.30 0.26
N ARG A 230 -7.76 -23.92 0.96
CA ARG A 230 -7.66 -24.05 2.41
C ARG A 230 -7.64 -22.74 3.18
N LEU A 231 -7.43 -21.60 2.52
CA LEU A 231 -7.26 -20.30 3.18
C LEU A 231 -8.38 -19.29 2.86
N CYS A 232 -9.22 -19.57 1.86
CA CYS A 232 -10.31 -18.69 1.41
C CYS A 232 -11.70 -19.30 1.67
N ARG A 233 -11.86 -20.10 2.71
CA ARG A 233 -13.19 -20.55 3.17
C ARG A 233 -13.60 -19.78 4.41
#